data_504005ecd987350e66c09971e3517070
#
_entry.id   504005ecd987350e66c09971e3517070
#
_cell.length_a   1.000
_cell.length_b   1.000
_cell.length_c   1.000
_cell.angle_alpha   90.00
_cell.angle_beta   90.00
_cell.angle_gamma   90.00
#
_symmetry.space_group_name_H-M   'P 1'
#
loop_
_entity.id
_entity.type
_entity.pdbx_description
1 polymer ?
#
loop_
_entity_poly.entity_id
_entity_poly.type
_entity_poly.pdbx_seq_one_letter_code
_entity_poly.pdbx_strand_id
1 'polypeptide(L)'
;MIRNFLFFLLFLVSKVYLFGVEQRRIGRLETVSWEDYFALGSNQLQFGSGADYPDLSVVGALVSSSNSLGTATLIAPNILITAAHIIKNSYHDQPDPYEWTFYLGDELSLASNDSYSVKEFIIHEGWTNRQSVNNPLGDGDFLGVDLAMVVLNEDVVGHFPARLPNLQDNPLYKKAVIAGYGTLVEGNNGLANSLNKKRVGAENTIDRSVSTYLDNKLFGGLLGIDFDSPFSNSNSLESGKIVDNLGNGSSKSSPLELEGSTAQGDSGGPAFAYTEKTWRIHGLVSYGTKDSTYGDVTVYTRLASHYDWIHEWMPHWHNSKIVGEGGWLENPWLGPLYPYLNNWNFFPRYGWMFVPRAVGEKLWAWNHLMNDWIWFSFSALPYVYSHKEENWIYILDSATSANSIKAFSYAQQKWLLF
;
A
#
# COMPACT_ATOMS: atom_id res chain seq x y z
N MET A 1 -59.73 45.19 27.60
CA MET A 1 -58.39 45.61 27.15
C MET A 1 -57.49 44.40 27.30
N ILE A 2 -57.38 43.58 26.26
CA ILE A 2 -56.66 42.30 26.26
C ILE A 2 -55.35 42.58 25.55
N ARG A 3 -54.24 42.40 26.24
CA ARG A 3 -52.88 42.56 25.73
C ARG A 3 -52.34 41.18 25.29
N ASN A 4 -52.21 41.00 23.98
CA ASN A 4 -51.62 39.83 23.39
C ASN A 4 -50.09 39.84 23.67
N PHE A 5 -49.60 38.79 24.34
CA PHE A 5 -48.21 38.46 24.42
C PHE A 5 -47.88 37.49 23.28
N LEU A 6 -47.17 37.99 22.31
CA LEU A 6 -46.59 37.17 21.22
C LEU A 6 -45.30 36.53 21.79
N PHE A 7 -45.30 35.23 22.01
CA PHE A 7 -44.08 34.46 22.28
C PHE A 7 -43.40 34.18 20.92
N PHE A 8 -42.30 34.85 20.69
CA PHE A 8 -41.34 34.46 19.65
C PHE A 8 -40.59 33.24 20.14
N LEU A 9 -40.93 32.08 19.64
CA LEU A 9 -40.10 30.85 19.78
C LEU A 9 -38.94 30.95 18.80
N LEU A 10 -37.79 31.37 19.25
CA LEU A 10 -36.52 31.23 18.52
C LEU A 10 -36.20 29.73 18.46
N PHE A 11 -36.52 29.11 17.35
CA PHE A 11 -35.88 27.82 17.03
C PHE A 11 -34.39 28.09 16.70
N LEU A 12 -33.55 27.93 17.68
CA LEU A 12 -32.14 27.68 17.47
C LEU A 12 -32.05 26.30 16.80
N VAL A 13 -32.05 26.31 15.46
CA VAL A 13 -31.56 25.17 14.69
C VAL A 13 -30.05 25.13 14.96
N SER A 14 -29.66 24.42 16.03
CA SER A 14 -28.29 23.95 16.14
C SER A 14 -28.06 23.07 14.90
N LYS A 15 -27.33 23.58 13.92
CA LYS A 15 -26.69 22.73 12.91
C LYS A 15 -25.77 21.81 13.72
N VAL A 16 -26.30 20.65 14.08
CA VAL A 16 -25.46 19.51 14.38
C VAL A 16 -24.73 19.22 13.10
N TYR A 17 -23.52 19.71 12.98
CA TYR A 17 -22.57 19.16 12.04
C TYR A 17 -22.33 17.73 12.54
N LEU A 18 -23.12 16.80 12.05
CA LEU A 18 -22.71 15.44 11.94
C LEU A 18 -21.49 15.51 11.00
N PHE A 19 -20.32 15.59 11.58
CA PHE A 19 -19.10 15.18 10.92
C PHE A 19 -19.19 13.66 10.75
N GLY A 20 -20.05 13.26 9.80
CA GLY A 20 -19.96 11.93 9.24
C GLY A 20 -18.59 11.86 8.58
N VAL A 21 -17.81 10.86 8.96
CA VAL A 21 -16.68 10.40 8.18
C VAL A 21 -17.10 10.45 6.72
N GLU A 22 -16.43 11.26 5.92
CA GLU A 22 -16.77 11.37 4.48
C GLU A 22 -16.63 9.99 3.86
N GLN A 23 -17.75 9.51 3.37
CA GLN A 23 -17.92 8.13 2.94
C GLN A 23 -17.53 8.02 1.47
N ARG A 24 -16.41 7.37 1.17
CA ARG A 24 -15.83 7.28 -0.17
C ARG A 24 -16.01 5.91 -0.80
N ARG A 25 -16.00 5.83 -2.12
CA ARG A 25 -16.54 4.71 -2.88
C ARG A 25 -15.72 4.49 -4.15
N ILE A 26 -15.44 3.27 -4.64
CA ILE A 26 -14.88 3.07 -5.98
C ILE A 26 -15.92 3.53 -7.01
N GLY A 27 -15.62 4.62 -7.72
CA GLY A 27 -16.33 5.06 -8.89
C GLY A 27 -15.79 4.34 -10.12
N ARG A 28 -16.66 3.97 -11.06
CA ARG A 28 -16.31 3.38 -12.34
C ARG A 28 -16.77 4.24 -13.52
N LEU A 29 -16.16 4.00 -14.68
CA LEU A 29 -16.71 4.46 -15.95
C LEU A 29 -18.04 3.75 -16.22
N GLU A 30 -19.09 4.48 -16.55
CA GLU A 30 -20.39 3.89 -16.92
C GLU A 30 -20.34 3.08 -18.21
N THR A 31 -19.30 3.28 -19.03
CA THR A 31 -19.08 2.54 -20.28
C THR A 31 -18.44 1.18 -20.09
N VAL A 32 -17.97 0.86 -18.88
CA VAL A 32 -17.28 -0.39 -18.55
C VAL A 32 -18.08 -1.18 -17.53
N SER A 33 -18.13 -2.49 -17.66
CA SER A 33 -18.89 -3.33 -16.75
C SER A 33 -18.21 -3.50 -15.38
N TRP A 34 -19.02 -3.75 -14.33
CA TRP A 34 -18.45 -4.07 -13.01
C TRP A 34 -17.66 -5.38 -13.01
N GLU A 35 -18.00 -6.31 -13.90
CA GLU A 35 -17.30 -7.59 -14.06
C GLU A 35 -15.83 -7.39 -14.40
N ASP A 36 -15.48 -6.37 -15.19
CA ASP A 36 -14.09 -6.07 -15.56
C ASP A 36 -13.31 -5.54 -14.33
N TYR A 37 -13.93 -4.69 -13.51
CA TYR A 37 -13.33 -4.20 -12.27
C TYR A 37 -13.20 -5.31 -11.22
N PHE A 38 -14.15 -6.25 -11.14
CA PHE A 38 -14.06 -7.43 -10.29
C PHE A 38 -12.98 -8.40 -10.79
N ALA A 39 -12.87 -8.58 -12.12
CA ALA A 39 -11.84 -9.42 -12.71
C ALA A 39 -10.44 -8.86 -12.41
N LEU A 40 -10.25 -7.54 -12.44
CA LEU A 40 -9.01 -6.92 -11.97
C LEU A 40 -8.81 -7.17 -10.47
N GLY A 41 -9.82 -6.90 -9.64
CA GLY A 41 -9.78 -7.11 -8.20
C GLY A 41 -9.45 -8.53 -7.78
N SER A 42 -9.85 -9.54 -8.56
CA SER A 42 -9.59 -10.97 -8.30
C SER A 42 -8.39 -11.56 -9.05
N ASN A 43 -7.52 -10.72 -9.62
CA ASN A 43 -6.36 -11.14 -10.41
C ASN A 43 -6.71 -12.00 -11.65
N GLN A 44 -7.92 -11.88 -12.18
CA GLN A 44 -8.36 -12.65 -13.35
C GLN A 44 -8.03 -11.96 -14.68
N LEU A 45 -7.69 -10.66 -14.64
CA LEU A 45 -7.22 -9.95 -15.82
C LEU A 45 -5.73 -10.25 -16.01
N GLN A 46 -5.42 -11.00 -17.07
CA GLN A 46 -4.06 -11.24 -17.53
C GLN A 46 -4.00 -10.79 -18.99
N PHE A 47 -3.40 -9.65 -19.25
CA PHE A 47 -3.14 -9.18 -20.59
C PHE A 47 -1.67 -9.39 -20.94
N GLY A 48 -1.41 -10.19 -21.98
CA GLY A 48 -0.09 -10.34 -22.55
C GLY A 48 0.87 -11.27 -21.82
N SER A 49 2.15 -11.21 -22.16
CA SER A 49 3.23 -12.10 -21.70
C SER A 49 3.97 -11.59 -20.45
N GLY A 50 3.38 -10.71 -19.69
CA GLY A 50 3.95 -10.16 -18.44
C GLY A 50 2.86 -9.92 -17.41
N ALA A 51 3.22 -9.76 -16.16
CA ALA A 51 2.30 -9.34 -15.12
C ALA A 51 1.95 -7.86 -15.32
N ASP A 52 0.93 -7.59 -16.15
CA ASP A 52 0.49 -6.22 -16.44
C ASP A 52 -0.15 -5.53 -15.24
N TYR A 53 -0.46 -6.30 -14.17
CA TYR A 53 -1.09 -5.86 -12.95
C TYR A 53 -0.37 -6.38 -11.70
N PRO A 54 -0.48 -5.68 -10.55
CA PRO A 54 0.03 -6.18 -9.28
C PRO A 54 -0.80 -7.38 -8.80
N ASP A 55 -0.22 -8.18 -7.92
CA ASP A 55 -0.98 -9.19 -7.18
C ASP A 55 -1.87 -8.51 -6.13
N LEU A 56 -3.17 -8.47 -6.37
CA LEU A 56 -4.15 -7.89 -5.45
C LEU A 56 -4.65 -8.88 -4.40
N SER A 57 -4.23 -10.16 -4.44
CA SER A 57 -4.65 -11.16 -3.44
C SER A 57 -4.20 -10.82 -2.01
N VAL A 58 -3.23 -9.92 -1.87
CA VAL A 58 -2.71 -9.41 -0.59
C VAL A 58 -3.50 -8.23 -0.02
N VAL A 59 -4.48 -7.73 -0.77
CA VAL A 59 -5.37 -6.65 -0.34
C VAL A 59 -6.60 -7.26 0.30
N GLY A 60 -6.90 -6.88 1.54
CA GLY A 60 -8.00 -7.43 2.31
C GLY A 60 -8.85 -6.36 2.99
N ALA A 61 -9.98 -6.77 3.50
CA ALA A 61 -10.88 -5.94 4.30
C ALA A 61 -10.48 -5.98 5.77
N LEU A 62 -10.34 -4.81 6.40
CA LEU A 62 -10.14 -4.66 7.84
C LEU A 62 -11.47 -4.22 8.46
N VAL A 63 -12.05 -5.07 9.30
CA VAL A 63 -13.41 -4.90 9.83
C VAL A 63 -13.40 -4.93 11.36
N SER A 64 -14.08 -3.97 11.99
CA SER A 64 -14.29 -3.98 13.44
C SER A 64 -15.58 -4.71 13.83
N SER A 65 -15.69 -5.10 15.10
CA SER A 65 -16.92 -5.65 15.68
C SER A 65 -18.12 -4.67 15.59
N SER A 66 -17.84 -3.37 15.52
CA SER A 66 -18.84 -2.31 15.35
C SER A 66 -19.18 -2.04 13.86
N ASN A 67 -18.72 -2.89 12.93
CA ASN A 67 -18.91 -2.79 11.50
C ASN A 67 -18.20 -1.60 10.83
N SER A 68 -17.17 -1.02 11.42
CA SER A 68 -16.26 -0.15 10.69
C SER A 68 -15.54 -0.98 9.64
N LEU A 69 -15.48 -0.49 8.42
CA LEU A 69 -14.85 -1.15 7.28
C LEU A 69 -13.77 -0.24 6.70
N GLY A 70 -12.59 -0.81 6.51
CA GLY A 70 -11.50 -0.23 5.74
C GLY A 70 -10.79 -1.30 4.92
N THR A 71 -9.83 -0.87 4.13
CA THR A 71 -8.98 -1.74 3.33
C THR A 71 -7.56 -1.71 3.91
N ALA A 72 -6.90 -2.87 3.93
CA ALA A 72 -5.51 -3.00 4.36
C ALA A 72 -4.76 -3.92 3.41
N THR A 73 -3.44 -3.81 3.37
CA THR A 73 -2.60 -4.59 2.48
C THR A 73 -1.50 -5.30 3.26
N LEU A 74 -1.30 -6.59 2.99
CA LEU A 74 -0.25 -7.40 3.59
C LEU A 74 1.12 -6.95 3.07
N ILE A 75 2.02 -6.53 3.97
CA ILE A 75 3.38 -6.07 3.66
C ILE A 75 4.48 -6.92 4.32
N ALA A 76 4.11 -7.79 5.24
CA ALA A 76 4.94 -8.84 5.83
C ALA A 76 4.02 -10.02 6.19
N PRO A 77 4.54 -11.22 6.50
CA PRO A 77 3.68 -12.38 6.78
C PRO A 77 2.56 -12.12 7.81
N ASN A 78 2.78 -11.25 8.78
CA ASN A 78 1.80 -10.90 9.81
C ASN A 78 1.64 -9.38 10.02
N ILE A 79 2.06 -8.56 9.06
CA ILE A 79 1.90 -7.11 9.17
C ILE A 79 1.16 -6.57 7.95
N LEU A 80 0.13 -5.79 8.23
CA LEU A 80 -0.63 -5.04 7.25
C LEU A 80 -0.25 -3.56 7.32
N ILE A 81 -0.50 -2.85 6.22
CA ILE A 81 -0.44 -1.39 6.16
C ILE A 81 -1.81 -0.84 5.77
N THR A 82 -2.22 0.26 6.40
CA THR A 82 -3.52 0.90 6.21
C THR A 82 -3.49 2.37 6.62
N ALA A 83 -4.58 3.09 6.47
CA ALA A 83 -4.73 4.46 6.95
C ALA A 83 -5.04 4.49 8.46
N ALA A 84 -4.46 5.46 9.16
CA ALA A 84 -4.64 5.61 10.60
C ALA A 84 -6.08 5.96 10.99
N HIS A 85 -6.77 6.76 10.16
CA HIS A 85 -8.13 7.22 10.43
C HIS A 85 -9.15 6.07 10.53
N ILE A 86 -8.89 4.90 9.92
CA ILE A 86 -9.75 3.71 10.04
C ILE A 86 -9.77 3.22 11.48
N ILE A 87 -8.60 3.20 12.10
CA ILE A 87 -8.37 2.65 13.44
C ILE A 87 -8.68 3.69 14.50
N LYS A 88 -8.17 4.91 14.30
CA LYS A 88 -8.29 6.04 15.23
C LYS A 88 -8.59 7.31 14.46
N ASN A 89 -9.87 7.59 14.25
CA ASN A 89 -10.30 8.79 13.54
C ASN A 89 -10.26 10.05 14.40
N SER A 90 -10.42 9.90 15.71
CA SER A 90 -10.52 11.02 16.65
C SER A 90 -9.64 10.82 17.88
N TYR A 91 -9.25 11.93 18.51
CA TYR A 91 -8.57 11.95 19.82
C TYR A 91 -9.27 11.09 20.88
N HIS A 92 -10.61 11.05 20.82
CA HIS A 92 -11.42 10.31 21.80
C HIS A 92 -11.50 8.81 21.52
N ASP A 93 -11.07 8.35 20.35
CA ASP A 93 -11.13 6.94 20.00
C ASP A 93 -10.07 6.15 20.77
N GLN A 94 -10.50 5.03 21.32
CA GLN A 94 -9.67 4.07 22.05
C GLN A 94 -9.84 2.69 21.38
N PRO A 95 -9.18 2.46 20.22
CA PRO A 95 -9.36 1.21 19.48
C PRO A 95 -8.80 0.02 20.25
N ASP A 96 -9.61 -1.03 20.38
CA ASP A 96 -9.17 -2.33 20.89
C ASP A 96 -8.81 -3.25 19.70
N PRO A 97 -7.56 -3.68 19.56
CA PRO A 97 -7.15 -4.57 18.46
C PRO A 97 -7.98 -5.87 18.41
N TYR A 98 -8.38 -6.41 19.55
CA TYR A 98 -9.13 -7.66 19.64
C TYR A 98 -10.55 -7.59 19.05
N GLU A 99 -11.05 -6.39 18.82
CA GLU A 99 -12.33 -6.17 18.15
C GLU A 99 -12.22 -6.13 16.61
N TRP A 100 -11.03 -6.32 16.06
CA TRP A 100 -10.76 -6.19 14.62
C TRP A 100 -10.35 -7.52 14.01
N THR A 101 -10.81 -7.72 12.78
CA THR A 101 -10.48 -8.89 11.97
C THR A 101 -10.08 -8.42 10.55
N PHE A 102 -9.02 -9.01 10.04
CA PHE A 102 -8.61 -8.85 8.65
C PHE A 102 -9.10 -10.05 7.84
N TYR A 103 -9.75 -9.78 6.71
CA TYR A 103 -10.27 -10.78 5.79
C TYR A 103 -9.56 -10.69 4.46
N LEU A 104 -8.94 -11.77 4.01
CA LEU A 104 -8.44 -11.94 2.65
C LEU A 104 -9.48 -12.66 1.79
N GLY A 105 -9.35 -12.51 0.47
CA GLY A 105 -10.22 -13.16 -0.50
C GLY A 105 -10.88 -12.17 -1.44
N ASP A 106 -11.45 -12.68 -2.53
CA ASP A 106 -12.10 -11.86 -3.55
C ASP A 106 -13.44 -11.32 -3.09
N GLU A 107 -14.04 -11.96 -2.10
CA GLU A 107 -15.30 -11.57 -1.52
C GLU A 107 -15.23 -11.62 0.01
N LEU A 108 -15.65 -10.53 0.66
CA LEU A 108 -15.74 -10.44 2.11
C LEU A 108 -16.82 -11.41 2.62
N SER A 109 -16.37 -12.50 3.23
CA SER A 109 -17.23 -13.47 3.89
C SER A 109 -16.80 -13.65 5.33
N LEU A 110 -17.68 -13.36 6.26
CA LEU A 110 -17.46 -13.56 7.69
C LEU A 110 -17.29 -15.04 8.09
N ALA A 111 -17.60 -15.94 7.17
CA ALA A 111 -17.39 -17.39 7.31
C ALA A 111 -16.14 -17.88 6.57
N SER A 112 -15.33 -17.01 6.04
CA SER A 112 -14.09 -17.37 5.33
C SER A 112 -13.05 -17.93 6.31
N ASN A 113 -12.33 -18.95 5.88
CA ASN A 113 -11.16 -19.46 6.60
C ASN A 113 -9.94 -18.51 6.46
N ASP A 114 -10.01 -17.52 5.56
CA ASP A 114 -8.97 -16.54 5.33
C ASP A 114 -9.22 -15.26 6.17
N SER A 115 -9.49 -15.45 7.45
CA SER A 115 -9.72 -14.39 8.43
C SER A 115 -8.68 -14.45 9.55
N TYR A 116 -8.11 -13.29 9.88
CA TYR A 116 -6.98 -13.15 10.80
C TYR A 116 -7.33 -12.15 11.88
N SER A 117 -7.23 -12.54 13.17
CA SER A 117 -7.44 -11.63 14.28
C SER A 117 -6.28 -10.65 14.44
N VAL A 118 -6.60 -9.43 14.83
CA VAL A 118 -5.60 -8.39 15.06
C VAL A 118 -5.02 -8.53 16.47
N LYS A 119 -3.70 -8.34 16.57
CA LYS A 119 -2.94 -8.36 17.82
C LYS A 119 -2.64 -6.97 18.34
N GLU A 120 -2.23 -6.07 17.43
CA GLU A 120 -1.70 -4.76 17.80
C GLU A 120 -1.87 -3.76 16.67
N PHE A 121 -2.03 -2.48 17.03
CA PHE A 121 -1.97 -1.35 16.12
C PHE A 121 -0.71 -0.53 16.36
N ILE A 122 -0.02 -0.20 15.28
CA ILE A 122 1.12 0.72 15.27
C ILE A 122 0.69 1.95 14.46
N ILE A 123 0.17 2.95 15.16
CA ILE A 123 -0.33 4.19 14.53
C ILE A 123 0.82 5.19 14.48
N HIS A 124 1.01 5.83 13.32
CA HIS A 124 2.06 6.83 13.13
C HIS A 124 1.90 7.96 14.15
N GLU A 125 2.96 8.30 14.87
CA GLU A 125 2.92 9.31 15.95
C GLU A 125 2.56 10.71 15.43
N GLY A 126 2.92 11.02 14.18
CA GLY A 126 2.50 12.25 13.50
C GLY A 126 0.98 12.37 13.41
N TRP A 127 0.25 11.27 13.22
CA TRP A 127 -1.21 11.24 13.23
C TRP A 127 -1.77 11.52 14.62
N THR A 128 -1.32 10.78 15.63
CA THR A 128 -1.83 10.92 17.00
C THR A 128 -1.48 12.26 17.64
N ASN A 129 -0.30 12.80 17.37
CA ASN A 129 0.15 14.08 17.90
C ASN A 129 -0.56 15.29 17.28
N ARG A 130 -1.25 15.11 16.15
CA ARG A 130 -2.08 16.16 15.53
C ARG A 130 -3.49 16.20 16.08
N GLN A 131 -3.92 15.19 16.84
CA GLN A 131 -5.22 15.11 17.49
C GLN A 131 -5.13 15.66 18.93
N SER A 132 -6.15 16.35 19.39
CA SER A 132 -6.24 16.87 20.75
C SER A 132 -7.71 17.06 21.17
N VAL A 133 -7.94 17.36 22.46
CA VAL A 133 -9.27 17.69 22.97
C VAL A 133 -9.92 18.85 22.21
N ASN A 134 -9.12 19.86 21.80
CA ASN A 134 -9.60 21.04 21.08
C ASN A 134 -9.65 20.86 19.55
N ASN A 135 -8.93 19.88 19.02
CA ASN A 135 -8.93 19.49 17.62
C ASN A 135 -8.98 17.96 17.52
N PRO A 136 -10.14 17.32 17.76
CA PRO A 136 -10.22 15.87 17.89
C PRO A 136 -9.83 15.10 16.65
N LEU A 137 -10.15 15.60 15.47
CA LEU A 137 -9.80 14.95 14.19
C LEU A 137 -8.35 15.19 13.78
N GLY A 138 -7.81 16.36 14.17
CA GLY A 138 -6.49 16.76 13.74
C GLY A 138 -6.45 17.27 12.29
N ASP A 139 -5.28 17.27 11.70
CA ASP A 139 -4.99 17.66 10.32
C ASP A 139 -3.88 16.76 9.71
N GLY A 140 -3.74 15.57 10.24
CA GLY A 140 -2.70 14.62 9.84
C GLY A 140 -2.86 14.11 8.42
N ASP A 141 -4.09 14.04 7.90
CA ASP A 141 -4.43 13.72 6.52
C ASP A 141 -3.81 14.72 5.53
N PHE A 142 -4.01 16.02 5.74
CA PHE A 142 -3.42 17.10 4.92
C PHE A 142 -1.89 17.15 5.01
N LEU A 143 -1.32 16.61 6.07
CA LEU A 143 0.13 16.53 6.26
C LEU A 143 0.72 15.21 5.77
N GLY A 144 -0.12 14.28 5.29
CA GLY A 144 0.30 13.00 4.73
C GLY A 144 0.91 12.07 5.76
N VAL A 145 0.36 12.05 6.98
CA VAL A 145 0.74 11.14 8.08
C VAL A 145 -0.40 10.22 8.51
N ASP A 146 -1.44 10.11 7.70
CA ASP A 146 -2.55 9.18 7.88
C ASP A 146 -2.09 7.76 7.53
N LEU A 147 -1.39 7.14 8.47
CA LEU A 147 -0.65 5.89 8.29
C LEU A 147 -0.69 5.06 9.56
N ALA A 148 -0.99 3.77 9.42
CA ALA A 148 -0.89 2.78 10.48
C ALA A 148 -0.45 1.41 9.94
N MET A 149 0.18 0.62 10.80
CA MET A 149 0.38 -0.81 10.59
C MET A 149 -0.47 -1.60 11.57
N VAL A 150 -0.85 -2.79 11.14
CA VAL A 150 -1.66 -3.72 11.92
C VAL A 150 -0.89 -5.03 12.02
N VAL A 151 -0.61 -5.47 13.25
CA VAL A 151 0.04 -6.76 13.49
C VAL A 151 -1.04 -7.81 13.72
N LEU A 152 -0.97 -8.91 12.98
CA LEU A 152 -1.86 -10.06 13.13
C LEU A 152 -1.36 -11.03 14.21
N ASN A 153 -2.28 -11.83 14.79
CA ASN A 153 -1.92 -12.87 15.75
C ASN A 153 -1.18 -14.05 15.12
N GLU A 154 -1.37 -14.26 13.81
CA GLU A 154 -0.78 -15.37 13.06
C GLU A 154 -0.30 -14.92 11.68
N ASP A 155 0.61 -15.70 11.10
CA ASP A 155 1.14 -15.42 9.78
C ASP A 155 0.16 -15.80 8.68
N VAL A 156 0.03 -14.94 7.66
CA VAL A 156 -0.69 -15.23 6.42
C VAL A 156 0.18 -16.12 5.55
N VAL A 157 -0.30 -17.30 5.24
CA VAL A 157 0.44 -18.31 4.47
C VAL A 157 0.01 -18.28 3.00
N GLY A 158 0.94 -18.54 2.09
CA GLY A 158 0.65 -18.69 0.66
C GLY A 158 0.66 -17.41 -0.17
N HIS A 159 0.76 -16.24 0.44
CA HIS A 159 0.79 -14.95 -0.25
C HIS A 159 2.18 -14.28 -0.15
N PHE A 160 2.67 -13.75 -1.27
CA PHE A 160 3.81 -12.84 -1.23
C PHE A 160 3.34 -11.47 -0.74
N PRO A 161 3.87 -10.97 0.37
CA PRO A 161 3.55 -9.62 0.81
C PRO A 161 3.83 -8.58 -0.28
N ALA A 162 3.02 -7.54 -0.34
CA ALA A 162 3.20 -6.46 -1.28
C ALA A 162 4.54 -5.75 -1.06
N ARG A 163 5.19 -5.34 -2.15
CA ARG A 163 6.46 -4.63 -2.07
C ARG A 163 6.26 -3.17 -1.71
N LEU A 164 7.07 -2.70 -0.79
CA LEU A 164 7.13 -1.31 -0.39
C LEU A 164 7.98 -0.48 -1.37
N PRO A 165 7.78 0.84 -1.47
CA PRO A 165 8.58 1.69 -2.32
C PRO A 165 9.99 1.88 -1.73
N ASN A 166 10.98 2.10 -2.58
CA ASN A 166 12.26 2.64 -2.14
C ASN A 166 12.14 4.18 -1.93
N LEU A 167 13.06 4.75 -1.16
CA LEU A 167 13.12 6.20 -0.91
C LEU A 167 13.10 7.06 -2.19
N GLN A 168 13.71 6.56 -3.26
CA GLN A 168 13.90 7.30 -4.50
C GLN A 168 12.90 6.94 -5.60
N ASP A 169 11.98 6.02 -5.32
CA ASP A 169 10.96 5.64 -6.28
C ASP A 169 10.03 6.82 -6.55
N ASN A 170 9.83 7.10 -7.83
CA ASN A 170 8.95 8.17 -8.27
C ASN A 170 7.76 7.61 -9.06
N PRO A 171 6.57 7.56 -8.45
CA PRO A 171 5.36 7.09 -9.11
C PRO A 171 4.66 8.16 -9.95
N LEU A 172 5.15 9.41 -9.98
CA LEU A 172 4.52 10.51 -10.70
C LEU A 172 4.35 10.18 -12.19
N TYR A 173 3.17 10.41 -12.72
CA TYR A 173 2.74 10.11 -14.09
C TYR A 173 2.79 8.60 -14.45
N LYS A 174 2.84 7.73 -13.47
CA LYS A 174 2.71 6.29 -13.69
C LYS A 174 1.25 5.85 -13.56
N LYS A 175 0.90 4.81 -14.33
CA LYS A 175 -0.35 4.10 -14.10
C LYS A 175 -0.36 3.56 -12.67
N ALA A 176 -1.42 3.90 -11.94
CA ALA A 176 -1.73 3.31 -10.65
C ALA A 176 -2.77 2.21 -10.83
N VAL A 177 -2.63 1.13 -10.08
CA VAL A 177 -3.69 0.15 -9.84
C VAL A 177 -4.11 0.30 -8.40
N ILE A 178 -5.40 0.62 -8.21
CA ILE A 178 -6.00 0.84 -6.91
C ILE A 178 -6.96 -0.31 -6.59
N ALA A 179 -7.11 -0.65 -5.32
CA ALA A 179 -8.01 -1.72 -4.93
C ALA A 179 -8.61 -1.50 -3.54
N GLY A 180 -9.83 -2.02 -3.34
CA GLY A 180 -10.51 -1.96 -2.05
C GLY A 180 -11.83 -2.71 -2.02
N TYR A 181 -12.51 -2.59 -0.88
CA TYR A 181 -13.81 -3.21 -0.60
C TYR A 181 -14.91 -2.16 -0.39
N GLY A 182 -14.70 -0.99 -0.95
CA GLY A 182 -15.62 0.12 -0.85
C GLY A 182 -16.97 -0.09 -1.54
N THR A 183 -17.85 0.88 -1.36
CA THR A 183 -19.14 0.90 -2.02
C THR A 183 -18.97 1.18 -3.53
N LEU A 184 -19.79 0.60 -4.37
CA LEU A 184 -19.76 0.80 -5.83
C LEU A 184 -20.53 2.05 -6.24
N VAL A 185 -19.93 2.89 -7.09
CA VAL A 185 -20.52 4.14 -7.60
C VAL A 185 -20.23 4.29 -9.09
N GLU A 186 -21.16 4.90 -9.82
CA GLU A 186 -20.93 5.31 -11.20
C GLU A 186 -20.48 6.77 -11.25
N GLY A 187 -19.42 7.05 -12.00
CA GLY A 187 -18.79 8.36 -12.06
C GLY A 187 -19.69 9.50 -12.54
N ASN A 188 -20.73 9.21 -13.33
CA ASN A 188 -21.65 10.20 -13.89
C ASN A 188 -22.72 10.69 -12.92
N ASN A 189 -23.17 9.90 -11.98
CA ASN A 189 -24.36 10.20 -11.17
C ASN A 189 -24.18 10.05 -9.66
N GLY A 190 -23.06 9.50 -9.20
CA GLY A 190 -22.79 9.30 -7.79
C GLY A 190 -23.74 8.33 -7.09
N LEU A 191 -24.57 7.59 -7.84
CA LEU A 191 -25.52 6.64 -7.26
C LEU A 191 -24.80 5.44 -6.71
N ALA A 192 -24.87 5.30 -5.39
CA ALA A 192 -24.31 4.16 -4.67
C ALA A 192 -25.19 2.92 -4.94
N ASN A 193 -24.60 1.91 -5.55
CA ASN A 193 -25.11 0.55 -5.39
C ASN A 193 -24.72 0.03 -4.00
N SER A 194 -25.54 -0.85 -3.43
CA SER A 194 -25.34 -1.42 -2.10
C SER A 194 -23.90 -1.92 -1.92
N LEU A 195 -23.41 -1.90 -0.67
CA LEU A 195 -22.12 -2.50 -0.28
C LEU A 195 -21.91 -3.81 -1.03
N ASN A 196 -21.03 -3.79 -1.99
CA ASN A 196 -20.52 -5.00 -2.60
C ASN A 196 -19.41 -5.52 -1.70
N LYS A 197 -19.50 -6.78 -1.35
CA LYS A 197 -18.49 -7.46 -0.52
C LYS A 197 -17.29 -7.92 -1.31
N LYS A 198 -17.22 -7.65 -2.61
CA LYS A 198 -16.14 -8.07 -3.48
C LYS A 198 -15.01 -7.06 -3.49
N ARG A 199 -13.77 -7.55 -3.57
CA ARG A 199 -12.63 -6.70 -3.86
C ARG A 199 -12.76 -6.15 -5.28
N VAL A 200 -12.62 -4.83 -5.40
CA VAL A 200 -12.65 -4.13 -6.69
C VAL A 200 -11.25 -3.62 -6.99
N GLY A 201 -10.81 -3.77 -8.22
CA GLY A 201 -9.61 -3.12 -8.74
C GLY A 201 -9.99 -2.08 -9.78
N ALA A 202 -9.25 -0.97 -9.84
CA ALA A 202 -9.40 0.05 -10.88
C ALA A 202 -8.03 0.61 -11.29
N GLU A 203 -7.98 1.32 -12.40
CA GLU A 203 -6.80 2.02 -12.87
C GLU A 203 -6.96 3.53 -12.68
N ASN A 204 -5.85 4.22 -12.52
CA ASN A 204 -5.78 5.67 -12.58
C ASN A 204 -4.34 6.12 -12.87
N THR A 205 -4.08 7.41 -13.00
CA THR A 205 -2.73 7.96 -13.13
C THR A 205 -2.37 8.73 -11.87
N ILE A 206 -1.14 8.58 -11.37
CA ILE A 206 -0.66 9.42 -10.25
C ILE A 206 -0.22 10.77 -10.82
N ASP A 207 -1.04 11.80 -10.64
CA ASP A 207 -0.84 13.13 -11.20
C ASP A 207 -0.11 14.08 -10.26
N ARG A 208 -0.07 13.76 -8.98
CA ARG A 208 0.65 14.52 -7.96
C ARG A 208 1.49 13.62 -7.08
N SER A 209 2.68 14.11 -6.74
CA SER A 209 3.57 13.51 -5.75
C SER A 209 4.30 14.64 -5.04
N VAL A 210 3.86 14.97 -3.84
CA VAL A 210 4.35 16.12 -3.08
C VAL A 210 4.89 15.68 -1.72
N SER A 211 5.85 16.45 -1.21
CA SER A 211 6.32 16.34 0.17
C SER A 211 5.66 17.42 1.01
N THR A 212 5.29 17.10 2.23
CA THR A 212 4.70 18.02 3.19
C THR A 212 5.72 18.40 4.25
N TYR A 213 5.62 19.61 4.76
CA TYR A 213 6.58 20.16 5.71
C TYR A 213 5.87 20.75 6.92
N LEU A 214 6.45 20.52 8.09
CA LEU A 214 6.06 21.16 9.34
C LEU A 214 7.31 21.84 9.93
N ASP A 215 7.22 23.13 10.25
CA ASP A 215 8.34 23.94 10.75
C ASP A 215 9.60 23.81 9.87
N ASN A 216 9.42 23.83 8.55
CA ASN A 216 10.46 23.64 7.53
C ASN A 216 11.19 22.29 7.54
N LYS A 217 10.68 21.31 8.25
CA LYS A 217 11.18 19.93 8.24
C LYS A 217 10.23 19.05 7.43
N LEU A 218 10.79 18.10 6.68
CA LEU A 218 10.01 17.05 6.01
C LEU A 218 9.18 16.32 7.06
N PHE A 219 7.87 16.27 6.87
CA PHE A 219 6.96 15.68 7.82
C PHE A 219 6.22 14.46 7.25
N GLY A 220 5.75 14.56 6.00
CA GLY A 220 5.05 13.50 5.32
C GLY A 220 5.04 13.72 3.80
N GLY A 221 4.06 13.15 3.13
CA GLY A 221 3.88 13.32 1.70
C GLY A 221 2.55 12.82 1.21
N LEU A 222 2.12 13.37 0.09
CA LEU A 222 0.84 13.07 -0.54
C LEU A 222 1.04 12.63 -1.99
N LEU A 223 0.17 11.73 -2.45
CA LEU A 223 -0.07 11.48 -3.87
C LEU A 223 -1.49 11.89 -4.20
N GLY A 224 -1.72 12.29 -5.45
CA GLY A 224 -3.05 12.65 -5.93
C GLY A 224 -3.36 12.00 -7.27
N ILE A 225 -4.60 11.55 -7.42
CA ILE A 225 -5.19 11.11 -8.67
C ILE A 225 -6.50 11.89 -8.87
N ASP A 226 -6.93 12.11 -10.11
CA ASP A 226 -8.27 12.59 -10.38
C ASP A 226 -9.06 11.62 -11.27
N PHE A 227 -10.39 11.73 -11.22
CA PHE A 227 -11.29 10.83 -11.90
C PHE A 227 -11.76 11.43 -13.22
N ASP A 228 -11.14 11.02 -14.29
CA ASP A 228 -11.42 11.52 -15.62
C ASP A 228 -12.75 10.97 -16.19
N SER A 229 -13.48 11.84 -16.89
CA SER A 229 -14.70 11.46 -17.60
C SER A 229 -14.41 11.08 -19.05
N PRO A 230 -15.02 10.02 -19.59
CA PRO A 230 -14.93 9.69 -20.99
C PRO A 230 -15.75 10.65 -21.89
N PHE A 231 -16.61 11.50 -21.32
CA PHE A 231 -17.54 12.35 -22.06
C PHE A 231 -17.28 13.84 -21.93
N SER A 232 -16.52 14.26 -20.94
CA SER A 232 -16.26 15.68 -20.67
C SER A 232 -14.85 15.86 -20.13
N ASN A 233 -14.32 17.08 -20.25
CA ASN A 233 -13.07 17.42 -19.59
C ASN A 233 -13.31 17.61 -18.09
N SER A 234 -13.09 16.59 -17.30
CA SER A 234 -13.20 16.59 -15.83
C SER A 234 -11.85 16.58 -15.13
N ASN A 235 -10.79 16.99 -15.83
CA ASN A 235 -9.43 17.03 -15.32
C ASN A 235 -9.30 18.07 -14.20
N SER A 236 -9.36 17.62 -12.95
CA SER A 236 -9.27 18.47 -11.76
C SER A 236 -7.83 18.79 -11.36
N LEU A 237 -6.88 17.98 -11.81
CA LEU A 237 -5.47 18.15 -11.55
C LEU A 237 -4.68 18.69 -12.76
N GLU A 238 -5.35 19.31 -13.75
CA GLU A 238 -4.68 19.93 -14.89
C GLU A 238 -3.73 21.06 -14.48
N SER A 239 -2.86 21.45 -15.41
CA SER A 239 -1.89 22.54 -15.18
C SER A 239 -2.58 23.85 -14.77
N GLY A 240 -2.08 24.47 -13.71
CA GLY A 240 -2.63 25.69 -13.14
C GLY A 240 -3.71 25.47 -12.08
N LYS A 241 -4.25 24.26 -11.93
CA LYS A 241 -5.17 23.93 -10.84
C LYS A 241 -4.42 23.43 -9.62
N ILE A 242 -4.80 23.95 -8.47
CA ILE A 242 -4.31 23.54 -7.16
C ILE A 242 -5.51 22.98 -6.39
N VAL A 243 -5.37 21.75 -5.91
CA VAL A 243 -6.35 21.08 -5.08
C VAL A 243 -5.66 20.73 -3.76
N ASP A 244 -6.20 21.24 -2.66
CA ASP A 244 -5.67 21.06 -1.32
C ASP A 244 -4.14 21.31 -1.27
N ASN A 245 -3.41 20.44 -0.58
CA ASN A 245 -1.95 20.48 -0.45
C ASN A 245 -1.19 19.80 -1.59
N LEU A 246 -1.88 19.37 -2.66
CA LEU A 246 -1.26 18.68 -3.78
C LEU A 246 -0.42 19.58 -4.69
N GLY A 247 -0.53 20.90 -4.53
CA GLY A 247 0.23 21.86 -5.33
C GLY A 247 -0.19 21.88 -6.81
N ASN A 248 0.66 22.50 -7.63
CA ASN A 248 0.47 22.56 -9.08
C ASN A 248 1.22 21.43 -9.78
N GLY A 249 0.74 20.99 -10.93
CA GLY A 249 1.34 19.98 -11.77
C GLY A 249 0.61 19.86 -13.09
N SER A 250 0.74 18.74 -13.78
CA SER A 250 -0.01 18.41 -14.98
C SER A 250 -0.73 17.08 -14.81
N SER A 251 -1.83 16.91 -15.50
CA SER A 251 -2.59 15.68 -15.61
C SER A 251 -3.13 15.53 -17.02
N LYS A 252 -3.45 14.32 -17.42
CA LYS A 252 -4.13 14.02 -18.67
C LYS A 252 -5.61 13.89 -18.41
N SER A 253 -6.44 14.39 -19.31
CA SER A 253 -7.91 14.36 -19.22
C SER A 253 -8.53 13.13 -19.91
N SER A 254 -7.73 12.15 -20.31
CA SER A 254 -8.22 10.96 -20.98
C SER A 254 -8.21 9.80 -20.00
N PRO A 255 -9.39 9.22 -19.68
CA PRO A 255 -9.46 8.11 -18.77
C PRO A 255 -8.73 6.88 -19.29
N LEU A 256 -8.22 6.07 -18.39
CA LEU A 256 -7.73 4.73 -18.66
C LEU A 256 -8.90 3.77 -18.93
N GLU A 257 -8.59 2.57 -19.40
CA GLU A 257 -9.60 1.56 -19.74
C GLU A 257 -10.48 1.17 -18.53
N LEU A 258 -9.85 0.98 -17.37
CA LEU A 258 -10.51 0.70 -16.11
C LEU A 258 -10.39 1.86 -15.13
N GLU A 259 -10.51 3.08 -15.65
CA GLU A 259 -10.43 4.29 -14.83
C GLU A 259 -11.40 4.22 -13.67
N GLY A 260 -10.94 4.61 -12.49
CA GLY A 260 -11.74 4.65 -11.29
C GLY A 260 -11.20 5.58 -10.24
N SER A 261 -12.06 5.93 -9.29
CA SER A 261 -11.75 6.68 -8.08
C SER A 261 -12.07 5.85 -6.84
N THR A 262 -11.72 6.33 -5.68
CA THR A 262 -11.96 5.62 -4.42
C THR A 262 -13.26 6.03 -3.75
N ALA A 263 -13.74 5.19 -2.83
CA ALA A 263 -15.02 5.35 -2.16
C ALA A 263 -14.97 4.95 -0.68
N GLN A 264 -16.11 5.08 0.02
CA GLN A 264 -16.24 4.62 1.39
C GLN A 264 -15.93 3.12 1.51
N GLY A 265 -15.01 2.77 2.40
CA GLY A 265 -14.51 1.42 2.61
C GLY A 265 -13.21 1.13 1.85
N ASP A 266 -12.81 1.99 0.89
CA ASP A 266 -11.51 1.93 0.24
C ASP A 266 -10.39 2.62 1.04
N SER A 267 -10.75 3.35 2.08
CA SER A 267 -9.80 3.94 3.04
C SER A 267 -8.70 2.94 3.41
N GLY A 268 -7.44 3.38 3.37
CA GLY A 268 -6.27 2.51 3.58
C GLY A 268 -5.94 1.56 2.43
N GLY A 269 -6.75 1.53 1.38
CA GLY A 269 -6.48 0.76 0.17
C GLY A 269 -5.24 1.25 -0.56
N PRO A 270 -4.54 0.36 -1.29
CA PRO A 270 -3.27 0.68 -1.92
C PRO A 270 -3.44 1.42 -3.25
N ALA A 271 -2.47 2.27 -3.57
CA ALA A 271 -2.15 2.66 -4.93
C ALA A 271 -0.83 1.98 -5.32
N PHE A 272 -0.91 0.95 -6.16
CA PHE A 272 0.25 0.30 -6.75
C PHE A 272 0.70 1.06 -7.98
N ALA A 273 2.03 1.22 -8.16
CA ALA A 273 2.60 1.67 -9.41
C ALA A 273 3.84 0.85 -9.77
N TYR A 274 4.10 0.73 -11.09
CA TYR A 274 5.24 -0.03 -11.59
C TYR A 274 6.48 0.85 -11.61
N THR A 275 7.38 0.60 -10.65
CA THR A 275 8.67 1.29 -10.51
C THR A 275 9.78 0.27 -10.31
N GLU A 276 11.00 0.59 -10.76
CA GLU A 276 12.16 -0.30 -10.61
C GLU A 276 11.88 -1.76 -11.04
N LYS A 277 11.17 -1.91 -12.18
CA LYS A 277 10.81 -3.20 -12.81
C LYS A 277 9.90 -4.10 -11.98
N THR A 278 9.15 -3.54 -11.04
CA THR A 278 8.18 -4.28 -10.24
C THR A 278 7.03 -3.41 -9.76
N TRP A 279 5.92 -4.02 -9.40
CA TRP A 279 4.80 -3.36 -8.75
C TRP A 279 5.10 -3.12 -7.28
N ARG A 280 4.83 -1.89 -6.80
CA ARG A 280 5.02 -1.46 -5.40
C ARG A 280 3.84 -0.63 -4.94
N ILE A 281 3.52 -0.71 -3.65
CA ILE A 281 2.55 0.20 -3.04
C ILE A 281 3.22 1.55 -2.85
N HIS A 282 2.70 2.60 -3.48
CA HIS A 282 3.22 3.95 -3.32
C HIS A 282 2.38 4.83 -2.40
N GLY A 283 1.09 4.53 -2.25
CA GLY A 283 0.19 5.32 -1.42
C GLY A 283 -0.92 4.50 -0.80
N LEU A 284 -1.52 5.07 0.24
CA LEU A 284 -2.71 4.56 0.92
C LEU A 284 -3.81 5.60 0.87
N VAL A 285 -5.02 5.19 0.51
CA VAL A 285 -6.20 6.06 0.46
C VAL A 285 -6.40 6.74 1.80
N SER A 286 -6.35 8.07 1.80
CA SER A 286 -6.58 8.90 2.98
C SER A 286 -7.90 9.66 2.86
N TYR A 287 -8.07 10.52 1.87
CA TYR A 287 -9.30 11.28 1.66
C TYR A 287 -9.52 11.63 0.18
N GLY A 288 -10.66 12.24 -0.19
CA GLY A 288 -10.96 12.77 -1.51
C GLY A 288 -11.86 14.00 -1.42
N THR A 289 -12.13 14.64 -2.53
CA THR A 289 -12.75 15.97 -2.60
C THR A 289 -14.23 15.98 -2.90
N LYS A 290 -14.78 14.88 -3.41
CA LYS A 290 -16.19 14.74 -3.83
C LYS A 290 -16.74 13.35 -3.51
N ASP A 291 -17.83 13.00 -4.17
CA ASP A 291 -18.60 11.76 -3.94
C ASP A 291 -18.22 10.64 -4.93
N SER A 292 -16.97 10.54 -5.33
CA SER A 292 -16.47 9.57 -6.33
C SER A 292 -17.12 9.74 -7.72
N THR A 293 -17.55 10.93 -8.05
CA THR A 293 -18.03 11.32 -9.39
C THR A 293 -16.88 11.87 -10.22
N TYR A 294 -17.08 11.97 -11.53
CA TYR A 294 -16.09 12.55 -12.44
C TYR A 294 -15.55 13.90 -11.94
N GLY A 295 -14.25 14.05 -11.96
CA GLY A 295 -13.52 15.18 -11.41
C GLY A 295 -13.28 15.10 -9.90
N ASP A 296 -13.59 13.98 -9.24
CA ASP A 296 -13.14 13.75 -7.87
C ASP A 296 -11.63 13.61 -7.83
N VAL A 297 -11.04 14.07 -6.74
CA VAL A 297 -9.61 13.91 -6.46
C VAL A 297 -9.45 13.04 -5.24
N THR A 298 -8.78 11.91 -5.40
CA THR A 298 -8.38 11.07 -4.26
C THR A 298 -6.96 11.40 -3.85
N VAL A 299 -6.76 11.58 -2.56
CA VAL A 299 -5.47 11.87 -1.94
C VAL A 299 -5.01 10.67 -1.13
N TYR A 300 -3.76 10.32 -1.33
CA TYR A 300 -3.10 9.18 -0.68
C TYR A 300 -1.96 9.67 0.22
N THR A 301 -1.78 9.03 1.36
CA THR A 301 -0.54 9.11 2.12
C THR A 301 0.59 8.47 1.33
N ARG A 302 1.67 9.23 1.04
CA ARG A 302 2.82 8.77 0.25
C ARG A 302 3.78 7.94 1.11
N LEU A 303 3.91 6.65 0.84
CA LEU A 303 4.69 5.73 1.68
C LEU A 303 6.20 5.98 1.66
N ALA A 304 6.76 6.41 0.54
CA ALA A 304 8.19 6.72 0.46
C ALA A 304 8.64 7.83 1.44
N SER A 305 7.72 8.71 1.84
CA SER A 305 7.99 9.74 2.86
C SER A 305 8.15 9.18 4.27
N HIS A 306 7.68 7.96 4.51
CA HIS A 306 7.70 7.25 5.79
C HIS A 306 8.58 6.00 5.76
N TYR A 307 9.55 5.96 4.84
CA TYR A 307 10.40 4.79 4.61
C TYR A 307 11.05 4.28 5.90
N ASP A 308 11.70 5.17 6.66
CA ASP A 308 12.42 4.78 7.87
C ASP A 308 11.45 4.28 8.96
N TRP A 309 10.33 4.99 9.16
CA TRP A 309 9.29 4.59 10.11
C TRP A 309 8.71 3.21 9.79
N ILE A 310 8.33 2.96 8.52
CA ILE A 310 7.80 1.66 8.11
C ILE A 310 8.84 0.57 8.36
N HIS A 311 10.08 0.78 7.94
CA HIS A 311 11.13 -0.23 8.02
C HIS A 311 11.63 -0.49 9.45
N GLU A 312 11.39 0.40 10.40
CA GLU A 312 11.68 0.17 11.82
C GLU A 312 10.88 -1.01 12.36
N TRP A 313 9.65 -1.20 11.90
CA TRP A 313 8.73 -2.26 12.35
C TRP A 313 8.76 -3.52 11.48
N MET A 314 9.48 -3.50 10.34
CA MET A 314 9.51 -4.66 9.45
C MET A 314 10.35 -5.80 10.03
N PRO A 315 9.83 -7.03 10.06
CA PRO A 315 10.60 -8.20 10.43
C PRO A 315 11.66 -8.51 9.38
N HIS A 316 12.64 -9.28 9.79
CA HIS A 316 13.62 -9.86 8.89
C HIS A 316 12.89 -10.72 7.83
N TRP A 317 13.28 -10.62 6.57
CA TRP A 317 12.63 -11.32 5.45
C TRP A 317 11.14 -10.98 5.23
N HIS A 318 10.73 -9.77 5.59
CA HIS A 318 9.33 -9.32 5.50
C HIS A 318 8.71 -9.46 4.09
N ASN A 319 9.52 -9.41 3.03
CA ASN A 319 9.09 -9.55 1.64
C ASN A 319 9.03 -11.01 1.14
N SER A 320 9.15 -11.98 2.05
CA SER A 320 9.13 -13.40 1.72
C SER A 320 7.79 -14.03 2.10
N LYS A 321 7.39 -15.03 1.33
CA LYS A 321 6.21 -15.86 1.59
C LYS A 321 6.60 -17.07 2.45
N ILE A 322 5.77 -17.40 3.42
CA ILE A 322 5.90 -18.66 4.17
C ILE A 322 5.45 -19.82 3.27
N VAL A 323 6.25 -20.87 3.19
CA VAL A 323 6.01 -22.03 2.32
C VAL A 323 5.90 -23.28 3.18
N GLY A 324 4.69 -23.82 3.26
CA GLY A 324 4.43 -25.07 3.99
C GLY A 324 4.70 -24.98 5.49
N GLU A 325 4.82 -26.14 6.12
CA GLU A 325 5.24 -26.30 7.51
C GLU A 325 6.76 -26.44 7.58
N GLY A 326 7.41 -25.96 8.64
CA GLY A 326 8.85 -26.18 8.86
C GLY A 326 9.73 -24.94 8.71
N GLY A 327 9.15 -23.72 8.60
CA GLY A 327 9.91 -22.48 8.68
C GLY A 327 10.67 -22.08 7.41
N TRP A 328 10.35 -22.70 6.28
CA TRP A 328 10.87 -22.28 4.98
C TRP A 328 10.15 -21.03 4.50
N LEU A 329 10.93 -20.12 3.92
CA LEU A 329 10.47 -18.92 3.25
C LEU A 329 10.80 -18.99 1.76
N GLU A 330 9.97 -18.39 0.93
CA GLU A 330 10.29 -18.10 -0.46
C GLU A 330 10.43 -16.61 -0.65
N ASN A 331 11.64 -16.17 -0.93
CA ASN A 331 11.92 -14.77 -1.22
C ASN A 331 11.73 -14.50 -2.72
N PRO A 332 11.04 -13.42 -3.12
CA PRO A 332 10.65 -13.20 -4.51
C PRO A 332 11.83 -12.95 -5.46
N TRP A 333 13.04 -12.72 -4.95
CA TRP A 333 14.22 -12.45 -5.78
C TRP A 333 15.46 -13.29 -5.42
N LEU A 334 15.56 -13.78 -4.19
CA LEU A 334 16.65 -14.70 -3.78
C LEU A 334 16.24 -16.17 -3.87
N GLY A 335 14.93 -16.45 -4.04
CA GLY A 335 14.38 -17.81 -4.04
C GLY A 335 14.17 -18.37 -2.63
N PRO A 336 14.06 -19.71 -2.50
CA PRO A 336 13.83 -20.38 -1.23
C PRO A 336 14.96 -20.12 -0.24
N LEU A 337 14.60 -19.93 1.03
CA LEU A 337 15.55 -19.82 2.13
C LEU A 337 14.99 -20.42 3.42
N TYR A 338 15.88 -20.84 4.29
CA TYR A 338 15.57 -21.29 5.65
C TYR A 338 16.30 -20.39 6.65
N PRO A 339 15.58 -19.51 7.38
CA PRO A 339 16.15 -18.71 8.46
C PRO A 339 16.64 -19.60 9.59
N TYR A 340 17.83 -19.33 10.09
CA TYR A 340 18.43 -20.03 11.21
C TYR A 340 18.89 -19.07 12.31
N LEU A 341 19.46 -19.59 13.37
CA LEU A 341 19.89 -18.79 14.52
C LEU A 341 20.98 -17.77 14.16
N ASN A 342 20.97 -16.65 14.88
CA ASN A 342 22.03 -15.62 14.80
C ASN A 342 22.24 -15.07 13.38
N ASN A 343 21.15 -14.79 12.66
CA ASN A 343 21.16 -14.22 11.31
C ASN A 343 21.82 -15.10 10.23
N TRP A 344 22.10 -16.36 10.52
CA TRP A 344 22.44 -17.31 9.49
C TRP A 344 21.19 -17.78 8.76
N ASN A 345 21.35 -17.94 7.44
CA ASN A 345 20.26 -18.38 6.58
C ASN A 345 20.80 -19.39 5.57
N PHE A 346 20.05 -20.45 5.32
CA PHE A 346 20.40 -21.42 4.30
C PHE A 346 19.63 -21.14 3.02
N PHE A 347 20.36 -21.04 1.93
CA PHE A 347 19.80 -20.86 0.58
C PHE A 347 20.17 -22.09 -0.27
N PRO A 348 19.21 -22.83 -0.82
CA PRO A 348 19.52 -23.94 -1.73
C PRO A 348 20.41 -23.53 -2.91
N ARG A 349 20.32 -22.25 -3.30
CA ARG A 349 21.09 -21.68 -4.40
C ARG A 349 22.49 -21.20 -3.99
N TYR A 350 22.65 -20.64 -2.79
CA TYR A 350 23.87 -19.94 -2.39
C TYR A 350 24.58 -20.56 -1.19
N GLY A 351 24.03 -21.65 -0.63
CA GLY A 351 24.52 -22.23 0.61
C GLY A 351 24.23 -21.37 1.84
N TRP A 352 25.07 -21.49 2.85
CA TRP A 352 24.95 -20.73 4.08
C TRP A 352 25.41 -19.28 3.92
N MET A 353 24.56 -18.36 4.29
CA MET A 353 24.86 -16.92 4.33
C MET A 353 24.50 -16.32 5.68
N PHE A 354 25.38 -15.50 6.23
CA PHE A 354 25.09 -14.64 7.36
C PHE A 354 24.58 -13.30 6.82
N VAL A 355 23.35 -12.96 7.17
CA VAL A 355 22.68 -11.73 6.72
C VAL A 355 22.34 -10.90 7.94
N PRO A 356 23.08 -9.82 8.25
CA PRO A 356 22.87 -9.01 9.45
C PRO A 356 21.45 -8.43 9.54
N ARG A 357 20.95 -7.97 8.39
CA ARG A 357 19.60 -7.46 8.22
C ARG A 357 19.17 -7.60 6.76
N ALA A 358 17.97 -8.15 6.53
CA ALA A 358 17.36 -8.23 5.21
C ALA A 358 16.11 -7.37 5.20
N VAL A 359 16.25 -6.14 4.74
CA VAL A 359 15.16 -5.18 4.58
C VAL A 359 15.17 -4.67 3.14
N GLY A 360 14.03 -4.81 2.46
CA GLY A 360 13.91 -4.40 1.06
C GLY A 360 14.64 -5.35 0.09
N GLU A 361 15.19 -4.78 -0.96
CA GLU A 361 15.73 -5.52 -2.12
C GLU A 361 17.24 -5.33 -2.30
N LYS A 362 17.93 -4.95 -1.23
CA LYS A 362 19.39 -4.77 -1.19
C LYS A 362 19.90 -5.31 0.14
N LEU A 363 20.93 -6.12 0.11
CA LEU A 363 21.55 -6.62 1.34
C LEU A 363 23.04 -6.92 1.17
N TRP A 364 23.76 -6.83 2.28
CA TRP A 364 25.07 -7.43 2.44
C TRP A 364 24.92 -8.80 3.10
N ALA A 365 25.60 -9.80 2.57
CA ALA A 365 25.68 -11.12 3.16
C ALA A 365 27.10 -11.64 3.16
N TRP A 366 27.51 -12.28 4.25
CA TRP A 366 28.71 -13.11 4.25
C TRP A 366 28.36 -14.47 3.66
N ASN A 367 28.93 -14.79 2.52
CA ASN A 367 28.74 -16.10 1.90
C ASN A 367 29.84 -17.08 2.36
N HIS A 368 29.44 -18.21 2.94
CA HIS A 368 30.38 -19.20 3.50
C HIS A 368 31.26 -19.86 2.43
N LEU A 369 30.72 -20.19 1.27
CA LEU A 369 31.44 -20.83 0.18
C LEU A 369 32.51 -19.89 -0.42
N MET A 370 32.10 -18.65 -0.68
CA MET A 370 32.98 -17.62 -1.25
C MET A 370 34.00 -17.08 -0.22
N ASN A 371 33.71 -17.28 1.06
CA ASN A 371 34.46 -16.71 2.19
C ASN A 371 34.67 -15.20 2.02
N ASP A 372 33.51 -14.50 1.70
CA ASP A 372 33.52 -13.10 1.33
C ASP A 372 32.21 -12.42 1.69
N TRP A 373 32.25 -11.09 1.90
CA TRP A 373 31.08 -10.23 1.96
C TRP A 373 30.60 -9.89 0.55
N ILE A 374 29.36 -10.24 0.26
CA ILE A 374 28.74 -10.04 -1.05
C ILE A 374 27.56 -9.08 -0.91
N TRP A 375 27.50 -8.08 -1.76
CA TRP A 375 26.35 -7.23 -1.87
C TRP A 375 25.41 -7.72 -2.98
N PHE A 376 24.16 -7.93 -2.61
CA PHE A 376 23.06 -8.33 -3.48
C PHE A 376 22.11 -7.17 -3.68
N SER A 377 21.55 -7.04 -4.89
CA SER A 377 20.42 -6.17 -5.20
C SER A 377 19.56 -6.84 -6.25
N PHE A 378 18.23 -6.75 -6.07
CA PHE A 378 17.26 -7.26 -7.04
C PHE A 378 17.51 -6.69 -8.46
N SER A 379 17.74 -5.40 -8.55
CA SER A 379 17.97 -4.72 -9.84
C SER A 379 19.28 -5.10 -10.52
N ALA A 380 20.26 -5.61 -9.76
CA ALA A 380 21.58 -5.96 -10.26
C ALA A 380 21.74 -7.44 -10.60
N LEU A 381 20.94 -8.32 -9.99
CA LEU A 381 21.06 -9.76 -10.24
C LEU A 381 21.01 -10.08 -11.76
N PRO A 382 21.86 -11.01 -12.24
CA PRO A 382 22.75 -11.94 -11.52
C PRO A 382 24.15 -11.38 -11.17
N TYR A 383 24.32 -10.07 -11.29
CA TYR A 383 25.57 -9.43 -10.87
C TYR A 383 25.49 -9.11 -9.38
N VAL A 384 26.57 -9.44 -8.66
CA VAL A 384 26.75 -9.10 -7.24
C VAL A 384 28.12 -8.45 -7.04
N TYR A 385 28.26 -7.63 -6.01
CA TYR A 385 29.54 -7.00 -5.70
C TYR A 385 30.28 -7.82 -4.63
N SER A 386 31.51 -8.23 -4.93
CA SER A 386 32.41 -8.92 -4.01
C SER A 386 33.29 -7.91 -3.29
N HIS A 387 33.29 -7.94 -1.95
CA HIS A 387 34.16 -7.07 -1.17
C HIS A 387 35.65 -7.46 -1.33
N LYS A 388 35.93 -8.75 -1.39
CA LYS A 388 37.32 -9.27 -1.54
C LYS A 388 37.92 -8.95 -2.91
N GLU A 389 37.11 -9.01 -3.97
CA GLU A 389 37.53 -8.66 -5.32
C GLU A 389 37.49 -7.13 -5.56
N GLU A 390 36.84 -6.37 -4.67
CA GLU A 390 36.53 -4.95 -4.83
C GLU A 390 35.89 -4.63 -6.18
N ASN A 391 35.12 -5.60 -6.71
CA ASN A 391 34.56 -5.54 -8.05
C ASN A 391 33.29 -6.39 -8.17
N TRP A 392 32.58 -6.17 -9.27
CA TRP A 392 31.43 -6.99 -9.63
C TRP A 392 31.85 -8.39 -10.08
N ILE A 393 31.03 -9.38 -9.73
CA ILE A 393 31.11 -10.75 -10.23
C ILE A 393 29.75 -11.15 -10.80
N TYR A 394 29.76 -11.99 -11.82
CA TYR A 394 28.56 -12.54 -12.45
C TYR A 394 28.35 -13.97 -11.93
N ILE A 395 27.22 -14.23 -11.27
CA ILE A 395 26.89 -15.57 -10.77
C ILE A 395 26.16 -16.36 -11.88
N LEU A 396 26.69 -17.54 -12.22
CA LEU A 396 26.10 -18.41 -13.22
C LEU A 396 25.06 -19.32 -12.57
N ASP A 397 23.80 -18.98 -12.70
CA ASP A 397 22.69 -19.68 -12.07
C ASP A 397 22.63 -21.19 -12.35
N SER A 398 22.85 -21.58 -13.60
CA SER A 398 22.76 -23.00 -14.01
C SER A 398 23.86 -23.90 -13.42
N ALA A 399 24.88 -23.32 -12.77
CA ALA A 399 25.99 -24.04 -12.16
C ALA A 399 26.21 -23.64 -10.69
N THR A 400 25.19 -23.09 -10.04
CA THR A 400 25.24 -22.64 -8.64
C THR A 400 24.29 -23.49 -7.80
N SER A 401 24.77 -23.93 -6.64
CA SER A 401 24.02 -24.75 -5.68
C SER A 401 24.45 -24.43 -4.25
N ALA A 402 23.82 -25.04 -3.26
CA ALA A 402 24.18 -24.90 -1.86
C ALA A 402 25.64 -25.31 -1.53
N ASN A 403 26.28 -26.08 -2.39
CA ASN A 403 27.63 -26.64 -2.17
C ASN A 403 28.67 -26.09 -3.16
N SER A 404 28.27 -25.29 -4.13
CA SER A 404 29.18 -24.78 -5.16
C SER A 404 28.60 -23.55 -5.85
N ILE A 405 29.39 -22.50 -5.96
CA ILE A 405 29.02 -21.27 -6.68
C ILE A 405 30.02 -21.07 -7.83
N LYS A 406 29.52 -21.02 -9.06
CA LYS A 406 30.33 -20.65 -10.23
C LYS A 406 30.06 -19.19 -10.59
N ALA A 407 31.11 -18.39 -10.58
CA ALA A 407 31.02 -16.98 -10.91
C ALA A 407 32.17 -16.51 -11.80
N PHE A 408 31.89 -15.52 -12.64
CA PHE A 408 32.94 -14.85 -13.43
C PHE A 408 33.42 -13.59 -12.69
N SER A 409 34.69 -13.53 -12.36
CA SER A 409 35.32 -12.36 -11.76
C SER A 409 35.77 -11.38 -12.84
N TYR A 410 35.22 -10.17 -12.82
CA TYR A 410 35.65 -9.10 -13.72
C TYR A 410 37.02 -8.50 -13.33
N ALA A 411 37.39 -8.60 -12.07
CA ALA A 411 38.74 -8.21 -11.60
C ALA A 411 39.80 -9.14 -12.15
N GLN A 412 39.56 -10.46 -12.08
CA GLN A 412 40.55 -11.48 -12.48
C GLN A 412 40.36 -11.96 -13.93
N GLN A 413 39.28 -11.52 -14.62
CA GLN A 413 38.97 -11.91 -16.00
C GLN A 413 38.88 -13.43 -16.21
N LYS A 414 38.34 -14.16 -15.22
CA LYS A 414 38.25 -15.64 -15.26
C LYS A 414 37.02 -16.15 -14.48
N TRP A 415 36.66 -17.38 -14.79
CA TRP A 415 35.71 -18.15 -14.00
C TRP A 415 36.33 -18.65 -12.71
N LEU A 416 35.60 -18.46 -11.63
CA LEU A 416 35.92 -18.97 -10.29
C LEU A 416 34.88 -20.02 -9.91
N LEU A 417 35.30 -21.01 -9.15
CA LEU A 417 34.45 -22.01 -8.52
C LEU A 417 34.70 -21.94 -7.02
N PHE A 418 33.67 -21.72 -6.26
CA PHE A 418 33.68 -21.61 -4.83
C PHE A 418 33.00 -22.81 -4.20
#